data_92474ecec808f63a7123a7e1dcb87f30
#
_entry.id   92474ecec808f63a7123a7e1dcb87f30
#
_cell.length_a   1.000
_cell.length_b   1.000
_cell.length_c   1.000
_cell.angle_alpha   90.00
_cell.angle_beta   90.00
_cell.angle_gamma   90.00
#
_symmetry.space_group_name_H-M   'P 1'
#
loop_
_entity.id
_entity.type
_entity.pdbx_description
1 polymer ?
#
loop_
_entity_poly.entity_id
_entity_poly.type
_entity_poly.pdbx_seq_one_letter_code
_entity_poly.pdbx_strand_id
1 'polypeptide(L)'
;MVVLSICFLLFFKPLVGQGQTDTLSAPSDSIMITIMMKHHQDKNIEELREIRTKNGFLENFPPASARVINWYVMMGIGQVVTLKIPASELRNLNIAVEKSVWGAFSTEFYPTYDLYPVIKEAKDKLKVGQ
;
A
#
# COMPACT_ATOMS: atom_id res chain seq x y z
N MET A 1 -43.06 42.50 -59.68
CA MET A 1 -43.51 41.39 -58.81
C MET A 1 -42.26 40.62 -58.37
N VAL A 2 -41.81 40.92 -57.17
CA VAL A 2 -40.56 40.29 -56.58
C VAL A 2 -41.04 39.25 -55.61
N VAL A 3 -40.69 37.98 -55.90
CA VAL A 3 -41.02 36.82 -55.02
C VAL A 3 -39.84 36.66 -54.08
N LEU A 4 -40.05 36.95 -52.80
CA LEU A 4 -39.06 36.79 -51.72
C LEU A 4 -39.07 35.33 -51.24
N SER A 5 -38.05 34.58 -51.62
CA SER A 5 -37.88 33.22 -51.18
C SER A 5 -37.16 33.20 -49.79
N ILE A 6 -37.90 32.87 -48.75
CA ILE A 6 -37.36 32.72 -47.37
C ILE A 6 -36.83 31.33 -47.25
N CYS A 7 -35.47 31.21 -47.23
CA CYS A 7 -34.75 29.97 -46.94
C CYS A 7 -34.70 29.77 -45.41
N PHE A 8 -35.48 28.81 -44.89
CA PHE A 8 -35.49 28.43 -43.47
C PHE A 8 -34.36 27.44 -43.21
N LEU A 9 -33.24 27.95 -42.70
CA LEU A 9 -32.10 27.14 -42.28
C LEU A 9 -32.41 26.52 -40.93
N LEU A 10 -32.76 25.22 -40.94
CA LEU A 10 -32.85 24.39 -39.75
C LEU A 10 -31.42 24.10 -39.22
N PHE A 11 -31.06 24.78 -38.13
CA PHE A 11 -29.85 24.43 -37.38
C PHE A 11 -30.08 23.13 -36.62
N PHE A 12 -29.57 22.02 -37.16
CA PHE A 12 -29.42 20.77 -36.46
C PHE A 12 -28.21 20.88 -35.51
N LYS A 13 -28.46 21.01 -34.20
CA LYS A 13 -27.39 20.89 -33.18
C LYS A 13 -27.11 19.40 -33.00
N PRO A 14 -25.89 18.92 -33.21
CA PRO A 14 -25.53 17.56 -32.81
C PRO A 14 -25.52 17.50 -31.28
N LEU A 15 -26.34 16.63 -30.72
CA LEU A 15 -26.32 16.24 -29.32
C LEU A 15 -25.05 15.40 -29.12
N VAL A 16 -23.95 16.04 -28.69
CA VAL A 16 -22.74 15.33 -28.24
C VAL A 16 -23.11 14.67 -26.93
N GLY A 17 -23.41 13.39 -27.00
CA GLY A 17 -23.48 12.51 -25.82
C GLY A 17 -22.13 12.53 -25.12
N GLN A 18 -22.05 13.19 -23.96
CA GLN A 18 -20.93 13.00 -23.04
C GLN A 18 -20.99 11.55 -22.54
N GLY A 19 -20.27 10.69 -23.22
CA GLY A 19 -19.93 9.38 -22.68
C GLY A 19 -19.15 9.62 -21.39
N GLN A 20 -19.79 9.40 -20.25
CA GLN A 20 -19.14 9.29 -18.95
C GLN A 20 -18.27 8.04 -19.05
N THR A 21 -17.01 8.23 -19.40
CA THR A 21 -16.00 7.21 -19.19
C THR A 21 -15.86 7.09 -17.67
N ASP A 22 -16.56 6.12 -17.07
CA ASP A 22 -16.16 5.59 -15.79
C ASP A 22 -14.72 5.14 -15.95
N THR A 23 -13.80 6.00 -15.58
CA THR A 23 -12.41 5.61 -15.32
C THR A 23 -12.49 4.68 -14.12
N LEU A 24 -12.64 3.37 -14.41
CA LEU A 24 -12.26 2.34 -13.46
C LEU A 24 -10.84 2.70 -13.04
N SER A 25 -10.69 3.26 -11.84
CA SER A 25 -9.37 3.51 -11.29
C SER A 25 -8.65 2.16 -11.33
N ALA A 26 -7.55 2.10 -12.07
CA ALA A 26 -6.73 0.90 -12.12
C ALA A 26 -6.52 0.42 -10.68
N PRO A 27 -6.67 -0.87 -10.36
CA PRO A 27 -6.47 -1.39 -9.03
C PRO A 27 -5.14 -0.85 -8.54
N SER A 28 -5.11 -0.24 -7.35
CA SER A 28 -3.90 0.38 -6.84
C SER A 28 -2.81 -0.69 -6.84
N ASP A 29 -1.77 -0.49 -7.65
CA ASP A 29 -0.66 -1.43 -7.87
C ASP A 29 0.21 -1.59 -6.61
N SER A 30 -0.41 -1.40 -5.45
CA SER A 30 0.22 -1.44 -4.14
C SER A 30 -0.16 -2.70 -3.39
N ILE A 31 0.83 -3.31 -2.79
CA ILE A 31 0.71 -4.49 -1.95
C ILE A 31 1.04 -4.16 -0.50
N MET A 32 0.48 -4.95 0.42
CA MET A 32 0.89 -4.91 1.82
C MET A 32 1.77 -6.12 2.14
N ILE A 33 2.86 -5.86 2.85
CA ILE A 33 3.80 -6.87 3.32
C ILE A 33 3.98 -6.69 4.83
N THR A 34 3.77 -7.76 5.58
CA THR A 34 4.15 -7.84 6.99
C THR A 34 5.50 -8.53 7.12
N ILE A 35 6.43 -7.89 7.80
CA ILE A 35 7.77 -8.42 8.05
C ILE A 35 7.89 -8.69 9.55
N MET A 36 8.18 -9.94 9.88
CA MET A 36 8.55 -10.35 11.22
C MET A 36 10.06 -10.26 11.34
N MET A 37 10.55 -9.45 12.26
CA MET A 37 11.98 -9.23 12.53
C MET A 37 12.30 -9.83 13.89
N LYS A 38 12.77 -11.08 13.89
CA LYS A 38 13.10 -11.83 15.12
C LYS A 38 14.50 -11.48 15.58
N HIS A 39 14.65 -11.09 16.85
CA HIS A 39 15.96 -10.83 17.45
C HIS A 39 16.83 -12.09 17.46
N HIS A 40 18.10 -11.92 17.18
CA HIS A 40 19.11 -12.96 17.46
C HIS A 40 19.34 -13.04 18.97
N GLN A 41 18.76 -14.07 19.61
CA GLN A 41 18.76 -14.22 21.07
C GLN A 41 20.12 -14.69 21.65
N ASP A 42 21.08 -15.01 20.81
CA ASP A 42 22.47 -15.23 21.15
C ASP A 42 23.28 -13.94 21.40
N LYS A 43 22.66 -12.78 21.13
CA LYS A 43 23.24 -11.45 21.33
C LYS A 43 22.43 -10.63 22.33
N ASN A 44 23.14 -9.83 23.11
CA ASN A 44 22.48 -8.88 24.00
C ASN A 44 21.97 -7.64 23.24
N ILE A 45 21.18 -6.81 23.91
CA ILE A 45 20.50 -5.68 23.26
C ILE A 45 21.49 -4.61 22.75
N GLU A 46 22.63 -4.43 23.40
CA GLU A 46 23.64 -3.45 22.98
C GLU A 46 24.35 -3.92 21.71
N GLU A 47 24.73 -5.20 21.63
CA GLU A 47 25.29 -5.80 20.42
C GLU A 47 24.32 -5.69 19.23
N LEU A 48 23.02 -5.94 19.45
CA LEU A 48 22.00 -5.77 18.41
C LEU A 48 21.86 -4.30 17.97
N ARG A 49 21.99 -3.36 18.91
CA ARG A 49 21.98 -1.92 18.62
C ARG A 49 23.18 -1.51 17.76
N GLU A 50 24.36 -1.95 18.12
CA GLU A 50 25.58 -1.68 17.36
C GLU A 50 25.48 -2.20 15.92
N ILE A 51 25.01 -3.43 15.74
CA ILE A 51 24.80 -4.02 14.40
C ILE A 51 23.81 -3.16 13.59
N ARG A 52 22.67 -2.77 14.17
CA ARG A 52 21.69 -1.94 13.50
C ARG A 52 22.27 -0.57 13.10
N THR A 53 23.01 0.07 13.98
CA THR A 53 23.66 1.34 13.71
C THR A 53 24.68 1.21 12.58
N LYS A 54 25.54 0.19 12.65
CA LYS A 54 26.54 -0.08 11.61
C LYS A 54 25.92 -0.33 10.24
N ASN A 55 24.77 -0.99 10.21
CA ASN A 55 24.07 -1.32 8.98
C ASN A 55 23.18 -0.16 8.45
N GLY A 56 23.13 0.97 9.15
CA GLY A 56 22.28 2.10 8.77
C GLY A 56 20.79 1.75 8.80
N PHE A 57 20.35 1.01 9.83
CA PHE A 57 18.97 0.52 9.92
C PHE A 57 17.93 1.65 9.86
N LEU A 58 18.13 2.71 10.65
CA LEU A 58 17.17 3.82 10.71
C LEU A 58 17.20 4.72 9.47
N GLU A 59 18.30 4.71 8.73
CA GLU A 59 18.47 5.50 7.51
C GLU A 59 17.89 4.79 6.27
N ASN A 60 17.92 3.44 6.26
CA ASN A 60 17.63 2.66 5.05
C ASN A 60 16.37 1.81 5.16
N PHE A 61 15.83 1.60 6.37
CA PHE A 61 14.63 0.82 6.59
C PHE A 61 13.59 1.56 7.45
N PRO A 62 12.34 1.65 6.99
CA PRO A 62 11.84 1.21 5.69
C PRO A 62 12.28 2.12 4.53
N PRO A 63 12.33 1.63 3.28
CA PRO A 63 12.68 2.46 2.14
C PRO A 63 11.65 3.57 1.93
N ALA A 64 12.08 4.68 1.31
CA ALA A 64 11.24 5.88 1.12
C ALA A 64 9.94 5.63 0.33
N SER A 65 9.92 4.61 -0.51
CA SER A 65 8.72 4.18 -1.25
C SER A 65 7.68 3.46 -0.39
N ALA A 66 8.03 3.07 0.84
CA ALA A 66 7.17 2.32 1.73
C ALA A 66 6.40 3.23 2.69
N ARG A 67 5.09 3.01 2.78
CA ARG A 67 4.25 3.60 3.83
C ARG A 67 4.11 2.61 4.99
N VAL A 68 4.51 3.02 6.18
CA VAL A 68 4.32 2.22 7.40
C VAL A 68 2.83 2.21 7.77
N ILE A 69 2.24 1.03 7.87
CA ILE A 69 0.87 0.81 8.36
C ILE A 69 0.89 0.62 9.87
N ASN A 70 1.78 -0.24 10.34
CA ASN A 70 2.04 -0.42 11.76
C ASN A 70 3.48 -0.88 11.98
N TRP A 71 3.96 -0.69 13.22
CA TRP A 71 5.26 -1.18 13.66
C TRP A 71 5.19 -1.44 15.17
N TYR A 72 5.25 -2.68 15.56
CA TYR A 72 5.09 -3.10 16.95
C TYR A 72 6.25 -3.97 17.42
N VAL A 73 6.45 -3.99 18.73
CA VAL A 73 7.32 -4.96 19.40
C VAL A 73 6.46 -6.13 19.88
N MET A 74 6.87 -7.34 19.52
CA MET A 74 6.37 -8.58 20.09
C MET A 74 7.38 -9.06 21.15
N MET A 75 7.00 -8.91 22.42
CA MET A 75 7.89 -9.24 23.54
C MET A 75 8.38 -10.70 23.44
N GLY A 76 9.68 -10.90 23.67
CA GLY A 76 10.32 -12.21 23.58
C GLY A 76 10.62 -12.71 22.18
N ILE A 77 10.13 -12.01 21.13
CA ILE A 77 10.38 -12.40 19.74
C ILE A 77 11.20 -11.32 19.01
N GLY A 78 10.67 -10.10 18.93
CA GLY A 78 11.30 -9.03 18.15
C GLY A 78 10.30 -7.97 17.73
N GLN A 79 10.34 -7.58 16.45
CA GLN A 79 9.47 -6.54 15.91
C GLN A 79 8.63 -7.10 14.77
N VAL A 80 7.45 -6.52 14.59
CA VAL A 80 6.58 -6.76 13.43
C VAL A 80 6.26 -5.42 12.80
N VAL A 81 6.48 -5.31 11.49
CA VAL A 81 6.15 -4.13 10.72
C VAL A 81 5.29 -4.51 9.52
N THR A 82 4.23 -3.76 9.29
CA THR A 82 3.42 -3.89 8.07
C THR A 82 3.62 -2.65 7.22
N LEU A 83 4.04 -2.87 6.00
CA LEU A 83 4.33 -1.83 5.01
C LEU A 83 3.35 -1.94 3.84
N LYS A 84 2.94 -0.81 3.29
CA LYS A 84 2.28 -0.72 1.99
C LYS A 84 3.25 -0.12 0.99
N ILE A 85 3.50 -0.83 -0.11
CA ILE A 85 4.46 -0.46 -1.15
C ILE A 85 3.85 -0.61 -2.54
N PRO A 86 4.32 0.12 -3.57
CA PRO A 86 4.09 -0.26 -4.96
C PRO A 86 4.62 -1.68 -5.21
N ALA A 87 3.88 -2.50 -5.97
CA ALA A 87 4.30 -3.88 -6.26
C ALA A 87 5.67 -3.94 -6.95
N SER A 88 6.00 -2.95 -7.79
CA SER A 88 7.30 -2.78 -8.44
C SER A 88 8.47 -2.58 -7.48
N GLU A 89 8.19 -2.11 -6.24
CA GLU A 89 9.20 -1.83 -5.22
C GLU A 89 9.53 -3.02 -4.31
N LEU A 90 8.91 -4.17 -4.53
CA LEU A 90 9.13 -5.36 -3.70
C LEU A 90 10.61 -5.78 -3.65
N ARG A 91 11.31 -5.73 -4.79
CA ARG A 91 12.74 -6.04 -4.86
C ARG A 91 13.57 -5.03 -4.04
N ASN A 92 13.25 -3.74 -4.12
CA ASN A 92 13.95 -2.69 -3.38
C ASN A 92 13.73 -2.84 -1.87
N LEU A 93 12.52 -3.19 -1.45
CA LEU A 93 12.23 -3.51 -0.05
C LEU A 93 13.09 -4.70 0.43
N ASN A 94 13.17 -5.78 -0.34
CA ASN A 94 13.97 -6.94 0.03
C ASN A 94 15.47 -6.55 0.19
N ILE A 95 16.02 -5.79 -0.76
CA ILE A 95 17.40 -5.30 -0.69
C ILE A 95 17.63 -4.41 0.54
N ALA A 96 16.68 -3.54 0.89
CA ALA A 96 16.78 -2.69 2.08
C ALA A 96 16.84 -3.55 3.35
N VAL A 97 16.03 -4.61 3.44
CA VAL A 97 16.04 -5.56 4.56
C VAL A 97 17.37 -6.32 4.63
N GLU A 98 17.83 -6.88 3.52
CA GLU A 98 19.10 -7.64 3.48
C GLU A 98 20.27 -6.78 3.96
N LYS A 99 20.33 -5.52 3.54
CA LYS A 99 21.44 -4.62 3.85
C LYS A 99 21.39 -4.04 5.26
N SER A 100 20.20 -3.68 5.75
CA SER A 100 20.09 -2.88 6.97
C SER A 100 19.50 -3.63 8.16
N VAL A 101 18.74 -4.71 7.92
CA VAL A 101 18.04 -5.47 8.97
C VAL A 101 18.79 -6.74 9.37
N TRP A 102 19.35 -7.44 8.37
CA TRP A 102 20.07 -8.70 8.64
C TRP A 102 21.29 -8.50 9.52
N GLY A 103 21.64 -9.53 10.29
CA GLY A 103 22.69 -9.50 11.32
C GLY A 103 22.16 -9.09 12.69
N ALA A 104 21.19 -8.18 12.79
CA ALA A 104 20.47 -7.90 14.03
C ALA A 104 19.18 -8.72 14.16
N PHE A 105 18.56 -9.05 13.02
CA PHE A 105 17.32 -9.82 12.96
C PHE A 105 17.39 -10.93 11.91
N SER A 106 16.71 -12.03 12.18
CA SER A 106 16.18 -12.92 11.14
C SER A 106 14.81 -12.41 10.70
N THR A 107 14.48 -12.55 9.41
CA THR A 107 13.27 -11.95 8.85
C THR A 107 12.40 -12.96 8.13
N GLU A 108 11.10 -12.77 8.24
CA GLU A 108 10.07 -13.51 7.50
C GLU A 108 9.12 -12.52 6.85
N PHE A 109 8.74 -12.73 5.58
CA PHE A 109 7.88 -11.86 4.79
C PHE A 109 6.55 -12.52 4.53
N TYR A 110 5.47 -11.80 4.79
CA TYR A 110 4.11 -12.27 4.58
C TYR A 110 3.32 -11.25 3.76
N PRO A 111 2.88 -11.59 2.53
CA PRO A 111 1.85 -10.81 1.86
C PRO A 111 0.62 -10.70 2.76
N THR A 112 0.12 -9.50 2.92
CA THR A 112 -0.93 -9.19 3.91
C THR A 112 -2.02 -8.37 3.23
N TYR A 113 -3.26 -8.50 3.70
CA TYR A 113 -4.36 -7.62 3.31
C TYR A 113 -5.19 -7.25 4.54
N ASP A 114 -5.84 -6.09 4.48
CA ASP A 114 -6.71 -5.62 5.55
C ASP A 114 -8.10 -6.30 5.43
N LEU A 115 -8.39 -7.20 6.33
CA LEU A 115 -9.67 -7.91 6.39
C LEU A 115 -10.73 -7.11 7.17
N TYR A 116 -10.32 -6.14 8.02
CA TYR A 116 -11.26 -5.50 8.93
C TYR A 116 -12.42 -4.78 8.23
N PRO A 117 -12.25 -4.06 7.10
CA PRO A 117 -13.36 -3.46 6.38
C PRO A 117 -14.45 -4.46 5.97
N VAL A 118 -14.03 -5.65 5.51
CA VAL A 118 -14.96 -6.73 5.10
C VAL A 118 -15.74 -7.27 6.30
N ILE A 119 -15.04 -7.50 7.41
CA ILE A 119 -15.68 -7.95 8.67
C ILE A 119 -16.63 -6.89 9.22
N LYS A 120 -16.24 -5.61 9.15
CA LYS A 120 -17.09 -4.50 9.59
C LYS A 120 -18.39 -4.44 8.78
N GLU A 121 -18.29 -4.48 7.46
CA GLU A 121 -19.45 -4.47 6.58
C GLU A 121 -20.39 -5.65 6.87
N ALA A 122 -19.85 -6.86 7.03
CA ALA A 122 -20.63 -8.04 7.37
C ALA A 122 -21.38 -7.87 8.71
N LYS A 123 -20.70 -7.32 9.72
CA LYS A 123 -21.34 -7.07 11.04
C LYS A 123 -22.42 -5.99 10.96
N ASP A 124 -22.21 -4.94 10.18
CA ASP A 124 -23.20 -3.86 10.01
C ASP A 124 -24.48 -4.38 9.30
N LYS A 125 -24.33 -5.24 8.30
CA LYS A 125 -25.47 -5.92 7.64
C LYS A 125 -26.30 -6.76 8.61
N LEU A 126 -25.66 -7.48 9.54
CA LEU A 126 -26.36 -8.29 10.54
C LEU A 126 -27.18 -7.44 11.53
N LYS A 127 -26.76 -6.22 11.84
CA LYS A 127 -27.49 -5.31 12.73
C LYS A 127 -28.72 -4.68 12.07
N VAL A 128 -28.71 -4.50 10.76
CA VAL A 128 -29.83 -3.92 10.01
C VAL A 128 -30.96 -4.93 9.78
N GLY A 129 -30.67 -6.22 9.87
CA GLY A 129 -31.63 -7.32 9.68
C GLY A 129 -32.37 -7.77 10.96
N GLN A 130 -32.14 -7.08 12.09
CA GLN A 130 -32.84 -7.29 13.35
C GLN A 130 -33.81 -6.13 13.62
#